data_8c4eab4dd805c60befea581e263711bd
#
_entry.id   8c4eab4dd805c60befea581e263711bd
#
_cell.length_a   1.000
_cell.length_b   1.000
_cell.length_c   1.000
_cell.angle_alpha   90.00
_cell.angle_beta   90.00
_cell.angle_gamma   90.00
#
_symmetry.space_group_name_H-M   'P 1'
#
loop_
_entity.id
_entity.type
_entity.pdbx_description
1 polymer ?
#
loop_
_entity_poly.entity_id
_entity_poly.type
_entity_poly.pdbx_seq_one_letter_code
_entity_poly.pdbx_strand_id
1 'polypeptide(L)'
;MGFKTRVVAALLVGLLMTACDKAPESSFSDAPVAFHPNDECHVCGMVINEFPGPKGQVVERGGVKKFCSTAEMLGWWLQPENRHDDAKLYVHDMGRSQWNAPDDKHLIDARTAYY
;
A
#
# COMPACT_ATOMS: atom_id res chain seq x y z
N MET A 1 -29.56 -24.30 51.72
CA MET A 1 -28.94 -24.91 50.55
C MET A 1 -28.95 -24.03 49.31
N GLY A 2 -29.54 -22.87 49.29
CA GLY A 2 -29.55 -21.98 48.13
C GLY A 2 -28.33 -21.07 47.98
N PHE A 3 -27.52 -20.89 49.01
CA PHE A 3 -26.43 -19.90 48.99
C PHE A 3 -25.17 -20.40 48.24
N LYS A 4 -24.88 -21.69 48.36
CA LYS A 4 -23.68 -22.28 47.67
C LYS A 4 -23.89 -22.38 46.17
N THR A 5 -25.10 -22.59 45.69
CA THR A 5 -25.41 -22.69 44.26
C THR A 5 -25.41 -21.33 43.59
N ARG A 6 -25.74 -20.25 44.29
CA ARG A 6 -25.72 -18.88 43.78
C ARG A 6 -24.31 -18.31 43.63
N VAL A 7 -23.39 -18.71 44.50
CA VAL A 7 -21.99 -18.28 44.45
C VAL A 7 -21.23 -18.93 43.28
N VAL A 8 -21.56 -20.18 42.98
CA VAL A 8 -20.95 -20.89 41.83
C VAL A 8 -21.44 -20.32 40.50
N ALA A 9 -22.73 -19.95 40.43
CA ALA A 9 -23.28 -19.31 39.22
C ALA A 9 -22.70 -17.89 38.97
N ALA A 10 -22.41 -17.14 40.04
CA ALA A 10 -21.79 -15.83 39.93
C ALA A 10 -20.30 -15.89 39.48
N LEU A 11 -19.59 -16.95 39.84
CA LEU A 11 -18.19 -17.17 39.41
C LEU A 11 -18.06 -17.60 37.95
N LEU A 12 -19.07 -18.26 37.37
CA LEU A 12 -19.08 -18.69 35.98
C LEU A 12 -19.41 -17.56 34.98
N VAL A 13 -20.12 -16.52 35.42
CA VAL A 13 -20.45 -15.34 34.60
C VAL A 13 -19.27 -14.37 34.49
N GLY A 14 -18.32 -14.41 35.43
CA GLY A 14 -17.15 -13.51 35.43
C GLY A 14 -16.05 -13.87 34.46
N LEU A 15 -16.08 -15.06 33.85
CA LEU A 15 -14.97 -15.56 32.98
C LEU A 15 -15.19 -15.32 31.50
N LEU A 16 -16.28 -14.68 31.08
CA LEU A 16 -16.60 -14.48 29.65
C LEU A 16 -16.33 -13.08 29.13
N MET A 17 -15.63 -12.21 29.87
CA MET A 17 -15.39 -10.83 29.50
C MET A 17 -13.93 -10.49 29.15
N THR A 18 -13.10 -11.46 28.81
CA THR A 18 -11.72 -11.18 28.42
C THR A 18 -11.38 -11.67 27.01
N ALA A 19 -12.25 -11.37 26.04
CA ALA A 19 -11.97 -11.59 24.63
C ALA A 19 -12.17 -10.32 23.83
N CYS A 20 -11.49 -9.24 24.21
CA CYS A 20 -11.11 -8.19 23.29
C CYS A 20 -9.62 -8.36 22.98
N ASP A 21 -9.29 -9.39 22.21
CA ASP A 21 -8.04 -9.40 21.50
C ASP A 21 -8.07 -8.21 20.53
N LYS A 22 -7.19 -7.23 20.78
CA LYS A 22 -6.87 -6.25 19.78
C LYS A 22 -6.45 -7.02 18.54
N ALA A 23 -7.21 -6.87 17.47
CA ALA A 23 -6.74 -7.32 16.16
C ALA A 23 -5.31 -6.80 15.98
N PRO A 24 -4.33 -7.63 15.53
CA PRO A 24 -3.00 -7.13 15.27
C PRO A 24 -3.13 -5.96 14.31
N GLU A 25 -2.64 -4.80 14.72
CA GLU A 25 -2.48 -3.69 13.80
C GLU A 25 -1.57 -4.20 12.69
N SER A 26 -2.15 -4.46 11.52
CA SER A 26 -1.36 -4.76 10.35
C SER A 26 -0.48 -3.54 10.12
N SER A 27 0.81 -3.66 10.40
CA SER A 27 1.77 -2.60 10.14
C SER A 27 1.70 -2.30 8.64
N PHE A 28 1.17 -1.13 8.30
CA PHE A 28 1.18 -0.65 6.92
C PHE A 28 2.63 -0.55 6.47
N SER A 29 2.97 -1.30 5.43
CA SER A 29 4.28 -1.18 4.79
C SER A 29 4.20 -0.10 3.72
N ASP A 30 5.00 0.94 3.87
CA ASP A 30 5.16 2.03 2.90
C ASP A 30 6.28 1.78 1.88
N ALA A 31 6.83 0.56 1.86
CA ALA A 31 7.86 0.15 0.93
C ALA A 31 7.31 0.01 -0.50
N PRO A 32 8.15 0.22 -1.54
CA PRO A 32 7.73 0.00 -2.92
C PRO A 32 7.46 -1.48 -3.18
N VAL A 33 6.57 -1.75 -4.13
CA VAL A 33 6.20 -3.10 -4.54
C VAL A 33 6.59 -3.34 -6.00
N ALA A 34 6.87 -4.60 -6.35
CA ALA A 34 7.17 -4.98 -7.72
C ALA A 34 5.94 -4.82 -8.63
N PHE A 35 6.18 -4.53 -9.91
CA PHE A 35 5.16 -4.54 -10.94
C PHE A 35 4.95 -5.97 -11.45
N HIS A 36 3.69 -6.38 -11.56
CA HIS A 36 3.32 -7.66 -12.11
C HIS A 36 3.02 -7.53 -13.62
N PRO A 37 3.17 -8.61 -14.42
CA PRO A 37 2.95 -8.56 -15.86
C PRO A 37 1.57 -8.06 -16.30
N ASN A 38 0.55 -8.26 -15.46
CA ASN A 38 -0.83 -7.92 -15.76
C ASN A 38 -1.33 -6.66 -15.02
N ASP A 39 -0.46 -5.92 -14.36
CA ASP A 39 -0.85 -4.69 -13.66
C ASP A 39 -1.35 -3.64 -14.67
N GLU A 40 -2.45 -3.01 -14.31
CA GLU A 40 -3.08 -1.96 -15.10
C GLU A 40 -2.80 -0.59 -14.51
N CYS A 41 -2.65 0.40 -15.38
CA CYS A 41 -2.46 1.79 -14.99
C CYS A 41 -3.72 2.34 -14.33
N HIS A 42 -3.52 2.96 -13.17
CA HIS A 42 -4.62 3.56 -12.40
C HIS A 42 -5.37 4.66 -13.14
N VAL A 43 -4.70 5.37 -14.04
CA VAL A 43 -5.30 6.48 -14.81
C VAL A 43 -5.90 6.01 -16.12
N CYS A 44 -5.11 5.33 -16.97
CA CYS A 44 -5.55 4.99 -18.33
C CYS A 44 -6.09 3.56 -18.48
N GLY A 45 -5.93 2.69 -17.47
CA GLY A 45 -6.42 1.31 -17.50
C GLY A 45 -5.64 0.36 -18.41
N MET A 46 -4.58 0.82 -19.04
CA MET A 46 -3.77 -0.01 -19.95
C MET A 46 -2.75 -0.84 -19.15
N VAL A 47 -2.36 -1.99 -19.71
CA VAL A 47 -1.34 -2.85 -19.09
C VAL A 47 0.00 -2.12 -19.04
N ILE A 48 0.51 -1.92 -17.84
CA ILE A 48 1.70 -1.09 -17.59
C ILE A 48 2.93 -1.65 -18.32
N ASN A 49 3.06 -2.96 -18.32
CA ASN A 49 4.23 -3.65 -18.87
C ASN A 49 4.35 -3.57 -20.40
N GLU A 50 3.31 -3.11 -21.09
CA GLU A 50 3.33 -2.89 -22.54
C GLU A 50 4.02 -1.57 -22.94
N PHE A 51 4.31 -0.70 -21.96
CA PHE A 51 4.96 0.58 -22.21
C PHE A 51 6.42 0.55 -21.78
N PRO A 52 7.33 1.15 -22.57
CA PRO A 52 8.72 1.33 -22.18
C PRO A 52 8.87 2.49 -21.18
N GLY A 53 10.05 2.60 -20.58
CA GLY A 53 10.42 3.71 -19.72
C GLY A 53 10.02 3.53 -18.25
N PRO A 54 10.36 4.51 -17.42
CA PRO A 54 10.13 4.44 -15.98
C PRO A 54 8.64 4.44 -15.66
N LYS A 55 8.29 3.60 -14.70
CA LYS A 55 6.95 3.53 -14.12
C LYS A 55 6.94 4.25 -12.78
N GLY A 56 5.76 4.54 -12.30
CA GLY A 56 5.57 5.10 -10.98
C GLY A 56 4.50 4.36 -10.18
N GLN A 57 4.57 4.50 -8.88
CA GLN A 57 3.55 3.99 -7.97
C GLN A 57 3.37 4.91 -6.77
N VAL A 58 2.14 4.95 -6.27
CA VAL A 58 1.79 5.61 -5.02
C VAL A 58 1.38 4.55 -4.02
N VAL A 59 2.11 4.46 -2.93
CA VAL A 59 1.86 3.52 -1.83
C VAL A 59 1.16 4.28 -0.72
N GLU A 60 -0.04 3.86 -0.38
CA GLU A 60 -0.87 4.47 0.66
C GLU A 60 -1.61 3.40 1.47
N ARG A 61 -2.23 3.78 2.58
CA ARG A 61 -2.90 2.81 3.47
C ARG A 61 -3.98 1.97 2.79
N GLY A 62 -4.67 2.53 1.79
CA GLY A 62 -5.70 1.83 1.03
C GLY A 62 -5.19 0.88 -0.04
N GLY A 63 -3.89 0.82 -0.25
CA GLY A 63 -3.26 -0.02 -1.26
C GLY A 63 -2.23 0.71 -2.10
N VAL A 64 -1.83 0.09 -3.20
CA VAL A 64 -0.85 0.64 -4.14
C VAL A 64 -1.52 0.99 -5.44
N LYS A 65 -1.34 2.22 -5.89
CA LYS A 65 -1.75 2.67 -7.22
C LYS A 65 -0.52 2.68 -8.13
N LYS A 66 -0.63 2.01 -9.26
CA LYS A 66 0.45 1.85 -10.22
C LYS A 66 0.14 2.60 -11.51
N PHE A 67 1.15 3.12 -12.16
CA PHE A 67 1.03 4.00 -13.31
C PHE A 67 1.96 3.56 -14.44
N CYS A 68 1.50 3.70 -15.67
CA CYS A 68 2.27 3.30 -16.85
C CYS A 68 3.46 4.20 -17.16
N SER A 69 3.52 5.39 -16.55
CA SER A 69 4.64 6.33 -16.67
C SER A 69 4.72 7.24 -15.45
N THR A 70 5.87 7.89 -15.28
CA THR A 70 6.06 8.91 -14.24
C THR A 70 5.17 10.13 -14.48
N ALA A 71 4.94 10.50 -15.72
CA ALA A 71 4.05 11.61 -16.08
C ALA A 71 2.61 11.35 -15.67
N GLU A 72 2.10 10.14 -15.90
CA GLU A 72 0.76 9.73 -15.47
C GLU A 72 0.63 9.78 -13.94
N MET A 73 1.63 9.27 -13.23
CA MET A 73 1.63 9.30 -11.76
C MET A 73 1.66 10.74 -11.22
N LEU A 74 2.54 11.57 -11.74
CA LEU A 74 2.66 12.96 -11.28
C LEU A 74 1.43 13.78 -11.63
N GLY A 75 0.86 13.59 -12.82
CA GLY A 75 -0.37 14.24 -13.23
C GLY A 75 -1.53 13.90 -12.30
N TRP A 76 -1.65 12.64 -11.91
CA TRP A 76 -2.64 12.19 -10.94
C TRP A 76 -2.37 12.75 -9.52
N TRP A 77 -1.13 12.65 -9.05
CA TRP A 77 -0.73 13.09 -7.72
C TRP A 77 -0.88 14.59 -7.50
N LEU A 78 -0.65 15.39 -8.53
CA LEU A 78 -0.74 16.86 -8.43
C LEU A 78 -2.18 17.37 -8.29
N GLN A 79 -3.18 16.52 -8.51
CA GLN A 79 -4.56 16.87 -8.17
C GLN A 79 -4.72 16.95 -6.65
N PRO A 80 -5.28 18.05 -6.11
CA PRO A 80 -5.38 18.25 -4.65
C PRO A 80 -6.10 17.11 -3.92
N GLU A 81 -7.13 16.54 -4.53
CA GLU A 81 -7.95 15.46 -3.99
C GLU A 81 -7.20 14.13 -3.85
N ASN A 82 -6.08 13.96 -4.56
CA ASN A 82 -5.30 12.72 -4.56
C ASN A 82 -4.12 12.76 -3.59
N ARG A 83 -3.84 13.92 -3.01
CA ARG A 83 -2.72 14.09 -2.07
C ARG A 83 -3.08 13.64 -0.67
N HIS A 84 -2.31 12.72 -0.15
CA HIS A 84 -2.42 12.24 1.23
C HIS A 84 -1.06 12.30 1.91
N ASP A 85 -1.02 12.73 3.18
CA ASP A 85 0.22 12.95 3.92
C ASP A 85 1.01 11.66 4.17
N ASP A 86 0.32 10.52 4.24
CA ASP A 86 0.90 9.20 4.45
C ASP A 86 1.32 8.48 3.16
N ALA A 87 1.07 9.07 2.00
CA ALA A 87 1.44 8.48 0.72
C ALA A 87 2.94 8.56 0.44
N LYS A 88 3.49 7.49 -0.12
CA LYS A 88 4.85 7.42 -0.65
C LYS A 88 4.81 7.25 -2.16
N LEU A 89 5.60 8.03 -2.85
CA LEU A 89 5.70 8.01 -4.30
C LEU A 89 7.04 7.41 -4.71
N TYR A 90 6.98 6.40 -5.58
CA TYR A 90 8.17 5.73 -6.09
C TYR A 90 8.19 5.75 -7.61
N VAL A 91 9.39 5.89 -8.18
CA VAL A 91 9.65 5.83 -9.61
C VAL A 91 10.89 4.97 -9.87
N HIS A 92 10.99 4.39 -11.07
CA HIS A 92 12.20 3.69 -11.47
C HIS A 92 13.39 4.65 -11.60
N ASP A 93 14.53 4.27 -11.03
CA ASP A 93 15.80 4.94 -11.26
C ASP A 93 16.38 4.48 -12.60
N MET A 94 16.28 5.33 -13.61
CA MET A 94 16.76 5.01 -14.96
C MET A 94 18.28 5.06 -15.11
N GLY A 95 18.98 5.59 -14.11
CA GLY A 95 20.44 5.47 -14.02
C GLY A 95 20.93 4.05 -13.77
N ARG A 96 20.03 3.20 -13.23
CA ARG A 96 20.29 1.79 -12.89
C ARG A 96 19.33 0.82 -13.56
N SER A 97 18.61 1.26 -14.58
CA SER A 97 17.62 0.48 -15.31
C SER A 97 17.78 0.65 -16.81
N GLN A 98 17.19 -0.26 -17.59
CA GLN A 98 17.12 -0.14 -19.04
C GLN A 98 15.74 0.40 -19.44
N TRP A 99 15.68 1.22 -20.49
CA TRP A 99 14.44 1.85 -20.95
C TRP A 99 13.33 0.85 -21.26
N ASN A 100 13.67 -0.26 -21.91
CA ASN A 100 12.70 -1.31 -22.24
C ASN A 100 12.44 -2.32 -21.13
N ALA A 101 13.20 -2.27 -20.04
CA ALA A 101 13.09 -3.19 -18.91
C ALA A 101 13.49 -2.47 -17.61
N PRO A 102 12.64 -1.55 -17.12
CA PRO A 102 12.87 -0.91 -15.83
C PRO A 102 12.97 -1.93 -14.70
N ASP A 103 13.95 -1.75 -13.82
CA ASP A 103 14.24 -2.70 -12.75
C ASP A 103 13.54 -2.27 -11.45
N ASP A 104 12.58 -3.07 -10.99
CA ASP A 104 11.82 -2.85 -9.76
C ASP A 104 12.67 -2.87 -8.49
N LYS A 105 13.90 -3.40 -8.55
CA LYS A 105 14.86 -3.32 -7.44
C LYS A 105 15.41 -1.91 -7.23
N HIS A 106 15.23 -1.04 -8.21
CA HIS A 106 15.71 0.33 -8.20
C HIS A 106 14.57 1.35 -8.28
N LEU A 107 13.54 1.11 -7.50
CA LEU A 107 12.49 2.09 -7.21
C LEU A 107 12.98 3.06 -6.14
N ILE A 108 12.96 4.34 -6.45
CA ILE A 108 13.42 5.43 -5.57
C ILE A 108 12.27 6.38 -5.24
N ASP A 109 12.43 7.15 -4.18
CA ASP A 109 11.48 8.20 -3.84
C ASP A 109 11.39 9.22 -4.98
N ALA A 110 10.19 9.41 -5.51
CA ALA A 110 9.93 10.30 -6.63
C ALA A 110 10.32 11.75 -6.36
N ARG A 111 10.35 12.17 -5.08
CA ARG A 111 10.74 13.52 -4.67
C ARG A 111 12.23 13.78 -4.78
N THR A 112 13.03 12.74 -4.88
CA THR A 112 14.50 12.81 -5.02
C THR A 112 14.97 12.60 -6.46
N ALA A 113 14.06 12.26 -7.38
CA ALA A 113 14.35 12.02 -8.78
C ALA A 113 14.40 13.31 -9.60
N TYR A 114 15.16 13.28 -10.67
CA TYR A 114 15.17 14.31 -11.72
C TYR A 114 14.36 13.80 -12.92
N TYR A 115 13.58 14.69 -13.52
CA TYR A 115 12.67 14.38 -14.63
C TYR A 115 13.05 15.14 -15.90
#